data_7d24bd7880391ce01c309e3abb740c2f
#
_entry.id   7d24bd7880391ce01c309e3abb740c2f
#
_cell.length_a   1.000
_cell.length_b   1.000
_cell.length_c   1.000
_cell.angle_alpha   90.00
_cell.angle_beta   90.00
_cell.angle_gamma   90.00
#
_symmetry.space_group_name_H-M   'P 1'
#
loop_
_entity.id
_entity.type
_entity.pdbx_description
1 polymer ?
#
loop_
_entity_poly.entity_id
_entity_poly.type
_entity_poly.pdbx_seq_one_letter_code
_entity_poly.pdbx_strand_id
1 'polypeptide(L)'
;MQVRDSVFVVTGGASGLGAGTVRLLVANGGKLVIADVNKAAGESLAAELGANARFAETNVADEASARAAIELAVSAFGGLHGLVNCAGIVAGEKTLGKEGPHALASFKRVIDVNLVGSFNMIRLAAEAMAKGEPNAGGERGVIVNTASVAAFDGQMGQAAYAASKGGIVGMTLPIARDLSRNGIRVMTIAPGIFETPMLLGMPPEVQEALGKMVPFPSRLGKPAEYAALVQHIVENPMLNGEVIRLDGAIRMQPK
;
A
#
# COMPACT_ATOMS: atom_id res chain seq x y z
N MET A 1 -2.52 17.47 -6.76
CA MET A 1 -3.69 17.69 -5.86
C MET A 1 -3.23 18.00 -4.44
N GLN A 2 -4.13 18.40 -3.53
CA GLN A 2 -3.82 18.59 -2.11
C GLN A 2 -4.49 17.52 -1.28
N VAL A 3 -3.93 17.18 -0.11
CA VAL A 3 -4.56 16.22 0.81
C VAL A 3 -5.86 16.78 1.38
N ARG A 4 -5.86 18.07 1.74
CA ARG A 4 -7.03 18.76 2.31
C ARG A 4 -8.24 18.62 1.40
N ASP A 5 -9.37 18.25 1.98
CA ASP A 5 -10.67 18.05 1.32
C ASP A 5 -10.71 16.93 0.27
N SER A 6 -9.61 16.19 0.08
CA SER A 6 -9.56 15.03 -0.80
C SER A 6 -9.98 13.75 -0.06
N VAL A 7 -10.57 12.82 -0.82
CA VAL A 7 -11.07 11.54 -0.31
C VAL A 7 -10.14 10.41 -0.74
N PHE A 8 -9.73 9.58 0.20
CA PHE A 8 -8.82 8.47 -0.03
C PHE A 8 -9.41 7.13 0.44
N VAL A 9 -9.00 6.06 -0.21
CA VAL A 9 -9.13 4.68 0.29
C VAL A 9 -7.74 4.17 0.59
N VAL A 10 -7.52 3.61 1.78
CA VAL A 10 -6.24 3.01 2.19
C VAL A 10 -6.48 1.54 2.52
N THR A 11 -5.96 0.62 1.70
CA THR A 11 -6.03 -0.81 1.96
C THR A 11 -4.96 -1.25 2.94
N GLY A 12 -5.23 -2.26 3.78
CA GLY A 12 -4.35 -2.57 4.91
C GLY A 12 -4.24 -1.40 5.88
N GLY A 13 -5.28 -0.56 5.93
CA GLY A 13 -5.30 0.73 6.61
C GLY A 13 -5.39 0.65 8.12
N ALA A 14 -5.69 -0.52 8.70
CA ALA A 14 -5.85 -0.69 10.14
C ALA A 14 -4.54 -0.86 10.92
N SER A 15 -3.41 -1.07 10.23
CA SER A 15 -2.12 -1.31 10.90
C SER A 15 -0.91 -0.81 10.10
N GLY A 16 0.27 -0.79 10.71
CA GLY A 16 1.57 -0.57 10.07
C GLY A 16 1.62 0.67 9.17
N LEU A 17 2.10 0.49 7.93
CA LEU A 17 2.25 1.57 6.95
C LEU A 17 0.91 2.20 6.58
N GLY A 18 -0.14 1.38 6.44
CA GLY A 18 -1.49 1.85 6.15
C GLY A 18 -2.05 2.74 7.25
N ALA A 19 -1.98 2.33 8.51
CA ALA A 19 -2.46 3.14 9.64
C ALA A 19 -1.66 4.44 9.80
N GLY A 20 -0.33 4.41 9.59
CA GLY A 20 0.50 5.61 9.55
C GLY A 20 0.04 6.58 8.47
N THR A 21 -0.27 6.07 7.28
CA THR A 21 -0.80 6.86 6.15
C THR A 21 -2.17 7.45 6.47
N VAL A 22 -3.08 6.63 7.00
CA VAL A 22 -4.43 7.07 7.40
C VAL A 22 -4.34 8.24 8.38
N ARG A 23 -3.54 8.11 9.45
CA ARG A 23 -3.39 9.17 10.47
C ARG A 23 -2.84 10.47 9.88
N LEU A 24 -1.81 10.38 9.03
CA LEU A 24 -1.18 11.55 8.43
C LEU A 24 -2.15 12.28 7.50
N LEU A 25 -2.84 11.54 6.63
CA LEU A 25 -3.76 12.16 5.67
C LEU A 25 -4.97 12.80 6.37
N VAL A 26 -5.52 12.18 7.44
CA VAL A 26 -6.59 12.80 8.25
C VAL A 26 -6.08 14.05 8.96
N ALA A 27 -4.90 14.00 9.55
CA ALA A 27 -4.29 15.18 10.23
C ALA A 27 -4.09 16.36 9.28
N ASN A 28 -3.92 16.10 7.96
CA ASN A 28 -3.81 17.12 6.92
C ASN A 28 -5.16 17.48 6.25
N GLY A 29 -6.28 17.07 6.85
CA GLY A 29 -7.63 17.44 6.39
C GLY A 29 -8.20 16.55 5.29
N GLY A 30 -7.61 15.39 5.04
CA GLY A 30 -8.16 14.35 4.16
C GLY A 30 -9.32 13.59 4.80
N LYS A 31 -10.18 13.02 3.97
CA LYS A 31 -11.27 12.11 4.36
C LYS A 31 -10.92 10.70 3.87
N LEU A 32 -11.13 9.69 4.71
CA LEU A 32 -10.59 8.36 4.41
C LEU A 32 -11.57 7.22 4.64
N VAL A 33 -11.49 6.21 3.78
CA VAL A 33 -11.99 4.86 4.06
C VAL A 33 -10.79 3.96 4.39
N ILE A 34 -10.83 3.40 5.60
CA ILE A 34 -9.90 2.39 6.09
C ILE A 34 -10.41 1.04 5.60
N ALA A 35 -9.77 0.46 4.60
CA ALA A 35 -10.14 -0.83 4.02
C ALA A 35 -9.21 -1.92 4.56
N ASP A 36 -9.72 -2.82 5.42
CA ASP A 36 -8.92 -3.86 6.06
C ASP A 36 -9.77 -5.08 6.39
N VAL A 37 -9.16 -6.25 6.46
CA VAL A 37 -9.81 -7.48 6.93
C VAL A 37 -9.94 -7.53 8.46
N ASN A 38 -9.14 -6.74 9.19
CA ASN A 38 -9.17 -6.68 10.65
C ASN A 38 -10.24 -5.67 11.12
N LYS A 39 -11.47 -6.16 11.29
CA LYS A 39 -12.62 -5.35 11.69
C LYS A 39 -12.36 -4.58 12.99
N ALA A 40 -11.90 -5.26 14.04
CA ALA A 40 -11.73 -4.63 15.35
C ALA A 40 -10.72 -3.47 15.32
N ALA A 41 -9.56 -3.66 14.66
CA ALA A 41 -8.56 -2.62 14.55
C ALA A 41 -9.03 -1.47 13.64
N GLY A 42 -9.73 -1.79 12.54
CA GLY A 42 -10.25 -0.79 11.61
C GLY A 42 -11.34 0.08 12.21
N GLU A 43 -12.32 -0.52 12.91
CA GLU A 43 -13.38 0.21 13.62
C GLU A 43 -12.80 1.10 14.74
N SER A 44 -11.83 0.58 15.50
CA SER A 44 -11.14 1.34 16.55
C SER A 44 -10.43 2.57 15.98
N LEU A 45 -9.69 2.41 14.89
CA LEU A 45 -8.98 3.52 14.25
C LEU A 45 -9.96 4.54 13.63
N ALA A 46 -11.05 4.08 13.01
CA ALA A 46 -12.07 4.97 12.47
C ALA A 46 -12.75 5.79 13.59
N ALA A 47 -13.06 5.17 14.73
CA ALA A 47 -13.61 5.85 15.90
C ALA A 47 -12.66 6.90 16.48
N GLU A 48 -11.36 6.59 16.56
CA GLU A 48 -10.32 7.53 16.99
C GLU A 48 -10.24 8.77 16.09
N LEU A 49 -10.36 8.59 14.77
CA LEU A 49 -10.22 9.66 13.78
C LEU A 49 -11.53 10.43 13.50
N GLY A 50 -12.64 9.93 13.99
CA GLY A 50 -13.93 10.62 14.01
C GLY A 50 -14.57 10.81 12.63
N ALA A 51 -15.13 12.00 12.38
CA ALA A 51 -15.96 12.27 11.21
C ALA A 51 -15.24 12.10 9.86
N ASN A 52 -13.92 12.23 9.83
CA ASN A 52 -13.11 12.16 8.62
C ASN A 52 -12.68 10.74 8.25
N ALA A 53 -13.06 9.73 9.02
CA ALA A 53 -12.73 8.34 8.73
C ALA A 53 -13.96 7.44 8.74
N ARG A 54 -13.95 6.43 7.86
CA ARG A 54 -14.90 5.32 7.85
C ARG A 54 -14.14 4.03 7.72
N PHE A 55 -14.68 2.96 8.26
CA PHE A 55 -14.12 1.62 8.09
C PHE A 55 -14.97 0.80 7.11
N ALA A 56 -14.29 0.02 6.26
CA ALA A 56 -14.88 -1.01 5.42
C ALA A 56 -14.12 -2.33 5.65
N GLU A 57 -14.81 -3.36 6.10
CA GLU A 57 -14.23 -4.71 6.14
C GLU A 57 -13.98 -5.16 4.70
N THR A 58 -12.71 -5.33 4.32
CA THR A 58 -12.33 -5.47 2.91
C THR A 58 -11.31 -6.57 2.71
N ASN A 59 -11.68 -7.58 1.91
CA ASN A 59 -10.76 -8.50 1.27
C ASN A 59 -10.44 -7.96 -0.14
N VAL A 60 -9.24 -7.47 -0.36
CA VAL A 60 -8.85 -6.87 -1.64
C VAL A 60 -8.87 -7.86 -2.82
N ALA A 61 -8.72 -9.17 -2.55
CA ALA A 61 -8.79 -10.23 -3.57
C ALA A 61 -10.24 -10.58 -3.98
N ASP A 62 -11.24 -10.10 -3.25
CA ASP A 62 -12.66 -10.27 -3.57
C ASP A 62 -13.22 -9.01 -4.23
N GLU A 63 -13.82 -9.15 -5.40
CA GLU A 63 -14.32 -8.01 -6.17
C GLU A 63 -15.46 -7.28 -5.48
N ALA A 64 -16.41 -8.00 -4.91
CA ALA A 64 -17.57 -7.39 -4.27
C ALA A 64 -17.16 -6.61 -3.01
N SER A 65 -16.27 -7.19 -2.21
CA SER A 65 -15.70 -6.56 -1.02
C SER A 65 -14.90 -5.30 -1.37
N ALA A 66 -14.05 -5.36 -2.39
CA ALA A 66 -13.28 -4.22 -2.88
C ALA A 66 -14.18 -3.09 -3.42
N ARG A 67 -15.21 -3.44 -4.18
CA ARG A 67 -16.19 -2.49 -4.73
C ARG A 67 -16.95 -1.78 -3.62
N ALA A 68 -17.39 -2.49 -2.59
CA ALA A 68 -18.08 -1.89 -1.44
C ALA A 68 -17.23 -0.83 -0.72
N ALA A 69 -15.91 -1.05 -0.59
CA ALA A 69 -15.01 -0.06 0.01
C ALA A 69 -14.90 1.22 -0.83
N ILE A 70 -14.82 1.09 -2.16
CA ILE A 70 -14.81 2.24 -3.09
C ILE A 70 -16.15 2.98 -3.05
N GLU A 71 -17.27 2.27 -3.08
CA GLU A 71 -18.62 2.85 -3.02
C GLU A 71 -18.86 3.58 -1.69
N LEU A 72 -18.32 3.06 -0.58
CA LEU A 72 -18.38 3.75 0.71
C LEU A 72 -17.66 5.11 0.66
N ALA A 73 -16.52 5.22 0.00
CA ALA A 73 -15.82 6.50 -0.14
C ALA A 73 -16.67 7.51 -0.91
N VAL A 74 -17.27 7.09 -2.01
CA VAL A 74 -18.13 7.94 -2.84
C VAL A 74 -19.41 8.35 -2.07
N SER A 75 -20.09 7.42 -1.43
CA SER A 75 -21.37 7.68 -0.75
C SER A 75 -21.18 8.49 0.54
N ALA A 76 -20.13 8.23 1.32
CA ALA A 76 -19.90 8.91 2.60
C ALA A 76 -19.26 10.29 2.44
N PHE A 77 -18.45 10.51 1.39
CA PHE A 77 -17.63 11.71 1.25
C PHE A 77 -17.79 12.44 -0.08
N GLY A 78 -18.61 11.92 -1.00
CA GLY A 78 -18.98 12.58 -2.24
C GLY A 78 -18.04 12.32 -3.43
N GLY A 79 -17.01 11.48 -3.30
CA GLY A 79 -16.08 11.18 -4.37
C GLY A 79 -14.89 10.34 -3.94
N LEU A 80 -13.95 10.11 -4.87
CA LEU A 80 -12.68 9.44 -4.58
C LEU A 80 -11.56 10.15 -5.35
N HIS A 81 -10.48 10.50 -4.66
CA HIS A 81 -9.35 11.24 -5.21
C HIS A 81 -8.01 10.50 -5.04
N GLY A 82 -7.94 9.55 -4.12
CA GLY A 82 -6.71 8.78 -3.91
C GLY A 82 -6.96 7.34 -3.47
N LEU A 83 -6.07 6.44 -3.92
CA LEU A 83 -5.97 5.07 -3.43
C LEU A 83 -4.55 4.81 -2.95
N VAL A 84 -4.40 4.27 -1.73
CA VAL A 84 -3.11 3.80 -1.23
C VAL A 84 -3.21 2.31 -0.92
N ASN A 85 -2.53 1.49 -1.71
CA ASN A 85 -2.51 0.04 -1.58
C ASN A 85 -1.42 -0.40 -0.60
N CYS A 86 -1.78 -0.60 0.68
CA CYS A 86 -0.88 -1.15 1.71
C CYS A 86 -1.22 -2.59 2.11
N ALA A 87 -2.37 -3.13 1.68
CA ALA A 87 -2.72 -4.52 1.98
C ALA A 87 -1.71 -5.49 1.37
N GLY A 88 -1.28 -6.45 2.17
CA GLY A 88 -0.35 -7.47 1.70
C GLY A 88 0.03 -8.46 2.80
N ILE A 89 0.43 -9.65 2.35
CA ILE A 89 0.88 -10.74 3.22
C ILE A 89 2.27 -11.22 2.78
N VAL A 90 2.98 -11.82 3.70
CA VAL A 90 4.27 -12.50 3.45
C VAL A 90 4.11 -13.98 3.77
N ALA A 91 4.65 -14.85 2.92
CA ALA A 91 4.87 -16.25 3.22
C ALA A 91 6.36 -16.54 2.95
N GLY A 92 7.04 -16.98 3.99
CA GLY A 92 8.47 -17.37 3.92
C GLY A 92 8.58 -18.88 3.68
N GLU A 93 8.69 -19.31 2.43
CA GLU A 93 8.74 -20.73 2.06
C GLU A 93 9.75 -20.94 0.91
N LYS A 94 10.73 -21.84 1.10
CA LYS A 94 11.73 -22.13 0.08
C LYS A 94 11.11 -22.89 -1.09
N THR A 95 11.57 -22.64 -2.32
CA THR A 95 11.16 -23.37 -3.53
C THR A 95 11.30 -24.88 -3.35
N LEU A 96 12.39 -25.32 -2.68
CA LEU A 96 12.57 -26.68 -2.20
C LEU A 96 13.02 -26.62 -0.73
N GLY A 97 12.14 -27.02 0.17
CA GLY A 97 12.38 -27.13 1.62
C GLY A 97 12.78 -28.54 2.03
N LYS A 98 12.94 -28.74 3.35
CA LYS A 98 13.24 -30.08 3.91
C LYS A 98 12.10 -31.07 3.75
N GLU A 99 10.86 -30.56 3.77
CA GLU A 99 9.63 -31.38 3.72
C GLU A 99 9.07 -31.53 2.30
N GLY A 100 9.72 -30.92 1.30
CA GLY A 100 9.30 -30.99 -0.09
C GLY A 100 9.26 -29.64 -0.82
N PRO A 101 8.60 -29.58 -1.97
CA PRO A 101 8.49 -28.36 -2.76
C PRO A 101 7.55 -27.34 -2.09
N HIS A 102 7.77 -26.06 -2.39
CA HIS A 102 6.88 -24.95 -1.99
C HIS A 102 5.41 -25.27 -2.31
N ALA A 103 4.53 -25.13 -1.33
CA ALA A 103 3.12 -25.38 -1.53
C ALA A 103 2.51 -24.39 -2.53
N LEU A 104 1.99 -24.88 -3.66
CA LEU A 104 1.42 -24.03 -4.70
C LEU A 104 0.27 -23.16 -4.17
N ALA A 105 -0.51 -23.66 -3.21
CA ALA A 105 -1.58 -22.89 -2.58
C ALA A 105 -1.05 -21.67 -1.80
N SER A 106 0.08 -21.82 -1.09
CA SER A 106 0.78 -20.72 -0.39
C SER A 106 1.24 -19.66 -1.39
N PHE A 107 1.89 -20.07 -2.48
CA PHE A 107 2.29 -19.17 -3.56
C PHE A 107 1.12 -18.39 -4.12
N LYS A 108 0.04 -19.08 -4.54
CA LYS A 108 -1.17 -18.47 -5.10
C LYS A 108 -1.77 -17.45 -4.14
N ARG A 109 -1.91 -17.79 -2.85
CA ARG A 109 -2.48 -16.88 -1.86
C ARG A 109 -1.71 -15.55 -1.77
N VAL A 110 -0.37 -15.59 -1.83
CA VAL A 110 0.45 -14.37 -1.83
C VAL A 110 0.21 -13.54 -3.09
N ILE A 111 0.17 -14.19 -4.25
CA ILE A 111 -0.12 -13.52 -5.54
C ILE A 111 -1.53 -12.91 -5.51
N ASP A 112 -2.53 -13.66 -5.07
CA ASP A 112 -3.92 -13.22 -5.05
C ASP A 112 -4.11 -11.99 -4.17
N VAL A 113 -3.55 -11.98 -2.97
CA VAL A 113 -3.71 -10.83 -2.07
C VAL A 113 -2.86 -9.64 -2.54
N ASN A 114 -1.56 -9.85 -2.77
CA ASN A 114 -0.62 -8.75 -2.98
C ASN A 114 -0.72 -8.14 -4.37
N LEU A 115 -0.85 -8.95 -5.40
CA LEU A 115 -0.81 -8.50 -6.80
C LEU A 115 -2.22 -8.35 -7.38
N VAL A 116 -3.00 -9.43 -7.38
CA VAL A 116 -4.36 -9.41 -7.94
C VAL A 116 -5.24 -8.46 -7.13
N GLY A 117 -5.15 -8.49 -5.78
CA GLY A 117 -5.88 -7.59 -4.90
C GLY A 117 -5.53 -6.12 -5.12
N SER A 118 -4.24 -5.79 -5.29
CA SER A 118 -3.83 -4.42 -5.63
C SER A 118 -4.39 -3.98 -6.98
N PHE A 119 -4.32 -4.81 -8.02
CA PHE A 119 -4.89 -4.51 -9.32
C PHE A 119 -6.41 -4.37 -9.27
N ASN A 120 -7.09 -5.22 -8.50
CA ASN A 120 -8.53 -5.15 -8.28
C ASN A 120 -8.94 -3.79 -7.68
N MET A 121 -8.25 -3.33 -6.64
CA MET A 121 -8.48 -2.01 -6.06
C MET A 121 -8.18 -0.87 -7.04
N ILE A 122 -7.08 -0.97 -7.81
CA ILE A 122 -6.68 0.04 -8.80
C ILE A 122 -7.79 0.25 -9.85
N ARG A 123 -8.28 -0.82 -10.49
CA ARG A 123 -9.28 -0.72 -11.56
C ARG A 123 -10.61 -0.13 -11.08
N LEU A 124 -11.04 -0.50 -9.85
CA LEU A 124 -12.28 0.01 -9.26
C LEU A 124 -12.14 1.47 -8.80
N ALA A 125 -11.00 1.82 -8.21
CA ALA A 125 -10.72 3.21 -7.83
C ALA A 125 -10.58 4.12 -9.06
N ALA A 126 -9.91 3.66 -10.12
CA ALA A 126 -9.79 4.40 -11.36
C ALA A 126 -11.15 4.67 -12.02
N GLU A 127 -12.07 3.71 -12.01
CA GLU A 127 -13.45 3.88 -12.47
C GLU A 127 -14.18 4.97 -11.67
N ALA A 128 -14.03 5.00 -10.34
CA ALA A 128 -14.65 6.00 -9.48
C ALA A 128 -14.04 7.39 -9.68
N MET A 129 -12.69 7.47 -9.71
CA MET A 129 -11.97 8.74 -9.93
C MET A 129 -12.29 9.36 -11.30
N ALA A 130 -12.39 8.54 -12.36
CA ALA A 130 -12.68 9.02 -13.70
C ALA A 130 -14.06 9.69 -13.85
N LYS A 131 -15.00 9.38 -12.95
CA LYS A 131 -16.34 10.02 -12.89
C LYS A 131 -16.34 11.36 -12.16
N GLY A 132 -15.25 11.67 -11.42
CA GLY A 132 -15.11 12.93 -10.70
C GLY A 132 -14.69 14.09 -11.59
N GLU A 133 -14.90 15.30 -11.10
CA GLU A 133 -14.43 16.52 -11.78
C GLU A 133 -12.91 16.69 -11.60
N PRO A 134 -12.18 17.08 -12.65
CA PRO A 134 -10.75 17.34 -12.53
C PRO A 134 -10.51 18.64 -11.75
N ASN A 135 -9.39 18.70 -11.04
CA ASN A 135 -8.92 19.96 -10.47
C ASN A 135 -8.39 20.93 -11.56
N ALA A 136 -7.96 22.13 -11.16
CA ALA A 136 -7.45 23.14 -12.07
C ALA A 136 -6.24 22.68 -12.93
N GLY A 137 -5.51 21.64 -12.47
CA GLY A 137 -4.41 21.01 -13.21
C GLY A 137 -4.84 19.84 -14.11
N GLY A 138 -6.14 19.55 -14.21
CA GLY A 138 -6.67 18.42 -14.98
C GLY A 138 -6.57 17.07 -14.25
N GLU A 139 -6.13 17.05 -12.99
CA GLU A 139 -5.94 15.84 -12.20
C GLU A 139 -7.24 15.43 -11.50
N ARG A 140 -7.63 14.15 -11.63
CA ARG A 140 -8.78 13.54 -10.94
C ARG A 140 -8.37 12.66 -9.79
N GLY A 141 -7.13 12.18 -9.77
CA GLY A 141 -6.69 11.33 -8.67
C GLY A 141 -5.27 10.82 -8.77
N VAL A 142 -4.87 10.15 -7.69
CA VAL A 142 -3.56 9.49 -7.59
C VAL A 142 -3.68 8.12 -6.92
N ILE A 143 -2.96 7.15 -7.44
CA ILE A 143 -2.84 5.80 -6.91
C ILE A 143 -1.41 5.59 -6.45
N VAL A 144 -1.23 5.19 -5.18
CA VAL A 144 0.08 4.86 -4.61
C VAL A 144 0.07 3.39 -4.21
N ASN A 145 0.94 2.60 -4.82
CA ASN A 145 1.09 1.18 -4.51
C ASN A 145 2.28 0.93 -3.58
N THR A 146 2.17 -0.12 -2.77
CA THR A 146 3.26 -0.59 -1.92
C THR A 146 3.89 -1.85 -2.50
N ALA A 147 5.06 -1.70 -3.12
CA ALA A 147 5.93 -2.81 -3.46
C ALA A 147 6.77 -3.26 -2.24
N SER A 148 8.03 -3.56 -2.44
CA SER A 148 9.04 -3.85 -1.43
C SER A 148 10.41 -3.83 -2.09
N VAL A 149 11.48 -3.62 -1.33
CA VAL A 149 12.85 -3.92 -1.79
C VAL A 149 13.01 -5.38 -2.21
N ALA A 150 12.17 -6.29 -1.69
CA ALA A 150 12.14 -7.70 -2.10
C ALA A 150 11.76 -7.90 -3.58
N ALA A 151 11.19 -6.90 -4.24
CA ALA A 151 10.97 -6.91 -5.70
C ALA A 151 12.30 -6.91 -6.48
N PHE A 152 13.37 -6.42 -5.87
CA PHE A 152 14.70 -6.25 -6.45
C PHE A 152 15.73 -7.17 -5.78
N ASP A 153 15.71 -7.24 -4.46
CA ASP A 153 16.71 -7.88 -3.61
C ASP A 153 16.06 -9.02 -2.78
N GLY A 154 15.24 -9.88 -3.42
CA GLY A 154 14.49 -10.96 -2.73
C GLY A 154 15.42 -11.95 -2.02
N GLN A 155 15.06 -12.36 -0.81
CA GLN A 155 15.80 -13.28 0.03
C GLN A 155 15.35 -14.73 -0.16
N MET A 156 16.13 -15.67 0.37
CA MET A 156 15.75 -17.09 0.41
C MET A 156 14.39 -17.27 1.07
N GLY A 157 13.50 -18.00 0.41
CA GLY A 157 12.14 -18.24 0.87
C GLY A 157 11.13 -17.17 0.47
N GLN A 158 11.51 -16.12 -0.24
CA GLN A 158 10.64 -15.03 -0.62
C GLN A 158 10.13 -15.10 -2.08
N ALA A 159 10.23 -16.24 -2.77
CA ALA A 159 9.87 -16.34 -4.18
C ALA A 159 8.45 -15.80 -4.49
N ALA A 160 7.43 -16.22 -3.73
CA ALA A 160 6.06 -15.75 -3.91
C ALA A 160 5.92 -14.25 -3.60
N TYR A 161 6.53 -13.81 -2.50
CA TYR A 161 6.49 -12.40 -2.10
C TYR A 161 7.21 -11.50 -3.11
N ALA A 162 8.42 -11.87 -3.48
CA ALA A 162 9.22 -11.12 -4.48
C ALA A 162 8.50 -11.07 -5.83
N ALA A 163 7.91 -12.18 -6.29
CA ALA A 163 7.11 -12.21 -7.51
C ALA A 163 5.91 -11.27 -7.45
N SER A 164 5.16 -11.27 -6.32
CA SER A 164 4.02 -10.37 -6.13
C SER A 164 4.43 -8.89 -6.15
N LYS A 165 5.53 -8.55 -5.47
CA LYS A 165 6.04 -7.18 -5.40
C LYS A 165 6.73 -6.73 -6.68
N GLY A 166 7.40 -7.66 -7.39
CA GLY A 166 7.91 -7.43 -8.75
C GLY A 166 6.79 -7.18 -9.76
N GLY A 167 5.65 -7.89 -9.64
CA GLY A 167 4.46 -7.64 -10.44
C GLY A 167 3.89 -6.23 -10.22
N ILE A 168 3.85 -5.73 -8.97
CA ILE A 168 3.43 -4.34 -8.66
C ILE A 168 4.37 -3.33 -9.33
N VAL A 169 5.69 -3.56 -9.25
CA VAL A 169 6.68 -2.72 -9.96
C VAL A 169 6.43 -2.72 -11.46
N GLY A 170 6.26 -3.92 -12.06
CA GLY A 170 6.05 -4.07 -13.50
C GLY A 170 4.77 -3.42 -14.03
N MET A 171 3.67 -3.43 -13.25
CA MET A 171 2.40 -2.83 -13.66
C MET A 171 2.31 -1.31 -13.44
N THR A 172 3.24 -0.69 -12.72
CA THR A 172 3.20 0.74 -12.36
C THR A 172 3.15 1.64 -13.60
N LEU A 173 4.14 1.53 -14.47
CA LEU A 173 4.25 2.40 -15.66
C LEU A 173 3.13 2.16 -16.70
N PRO A 174 2.78 0.91 -17.07
CA PRO A 174 1.67 0.69 -18.01
C PRO A 174 0.35 1.26 -17.48
N ILE A 175 -0.01 1.05 -16.20
CA ILE A 175 -1.24 1.62 -15.64
C ILE A 175 -1.20 3.15 -15.60
N ALA A 176 -0.06 3.76 -15.27
CA ALA A 176 0.10 5.22 -15.32
C ALA A 176 -0.17 5.78 -16.74
N ARG A 177 0.28 5.06 -17.77
CA ARG A 177 0.04 5.40 -19.19
C ARG A 177 -1.42 5.20 -19.59
N ASP A 178 -2.03 4.10 -19.19
CA ASP A 178 -3.46 3.80 -19.46
C ASP A 178 -4.36 4.89 -18.88
N LEU A 179 -4.06 5.34 -17.66
CA LEU A 179 -4.88 6.30 -16.92
C LEU A 179 -4.54 7.77 -17.18
N SER A 180 -3.52 8.06 -17.98
CA SER A 180 -3.05 9.43 -18.25
C SER A 180 -4.14 10.33 -18.81
N ARG A 181 -4.95 9.84 -19.75
CA ARG A 181 -6.08 10.59 -20.35
C ARG A 181 -7.22 10.84 -19.37
N ASN A 182 -7.27 10.07 -18.28
CA ASN A 182 -8.25 10.25 -17.22
C ASN A 182 -7.78 11.25 -16.15
N GLY A 183 -6.56 11.75 -16.25
CA GLY A 183 -5.98 12.63 -15.24
C GLY A 183 -5.68 11.91 -13.91
N ILE A 184 -5.32 10.63 -13.97
CA ILE A 184 -5.01 9.80 -12.79
C ILE A 184 -3.54 9.39 -12.86
N ARG A 185 -2.78 9.71 -11.80
CA ARG A 185 -1.38 9.33 -11.64
C ARG A 185 -1.24 8.00 -10.91
N VAL A 186 -0.18 7.28 -11.19
CA VAL A 186 0.15 6.02 -10.51
C VAL A 186 1.61 6.01 -10.11
N MET A 187 1.87 5.82 -8.84
CA MET A 187 3.21 5.71 -8.25
C MET A 187 3.33 4.45 -7.43
N THR A 188 4.55 3.99 -7.23
CA THR A 188 4.84 2.86 -6.35
C THR A 188 5.96 3.23 -5.39
N ILE A 189 5.78 2.92 -4.11
CA ILE A 189 6.84 2.97 -3.11
C ILE A 189 7.32 1.54 -2.87
N ALA A 190 8.64 1.35 -2.84
CA ALA A 190 9.28 0.10 -2.46
C ALA A 190 9.98 0.28 -1.10
N PRO A 191 9.29 0.01 0.02
CA PRO A 191 9.87 0.16 1.35
C PRO A 191 10.98 -0.87 1.61
N GLY A 192 11.97 -0.49 2.40
CA GLY A 192 12.93 -1.38 3.04
C GLY A 192 12.32 -2.05 4.28
N ILE A 193 13.08 -2.08 5.37
CA ILE A 193 12.64 -2.70 6.62
C ILE A 193 12.00 -1.64 7.52
N PHE A 194 10.69 -1.77 7.76
CA PHE A 194 9.88 -0.82 8.52
C PHE A 194 9.27 -1.44 9.77
N GLU A 195 9.04 -0.63 10.79
CA GLU A 195 8.25 -0.98 11.97
C GLU A 195 6.82 -1.36 11.54
N THR A 196 6.55 -2.66 11.48
CA THR A 196 5.22 -3.22 11.19
C THR A 196 4.82 -4.14 12.34
N PRO A 197 3.54 -4.42 12.57
CA PRO A 197 3.12 -5.34 13.62
C PRO A 197 3.83 -6.69 13.59
N MET A 198 4.09 -7.22 12.40
CA MET A 198 4.84 -8.48 12.21
C MET A 198 6.26 -8.36 12.76
N LEU A 199 6.96 -7.28 12.46
CA LEU A 199 8.35 -7.07 12.84
C LEU A 199 8.46 -6.70 14.32
N LEU A 200 7.53 -5.89 14.83
CA LEU A 200 7.46 -5.52 16.25
C LEU A 200 7.09 -6.71 17.15
N GLY A 201 6.50 -7.78 16.60
CA GLY A 201 6.27 -9.04 17.31
C GLY A 201 7.52 -9.92 17.43
N MET A 202 8.64 -9.58 16.79
CA MET A 202 9.91 -10.31 16.91
C MET A 202 10.68 -9.88 18.18
N PRO A 203 11.62 -10.71 18.68
CA PRO A 203 12.49 -10.33 19.79
C PRO A 203 13.23 -9.02 19.52
N PRO A 204 13.47 -8.17 20.55
CA PRO A 204 14.15 -6.88 20.39
C PRO A 204 15.51 -6.98 19.71
N GLU A 205 16.27 -8.04 19.99
CA GLU A 205 17.60 -8.27 19.40
C GLU A 205 17.51 -8.47 17.88
N VAL A 206 16.43 -9.10 17.40
CA VAL A 206 16.17 -9.31 15.96
C VAL A 206 15.80 -7.98 15.31
N GLN A 207 14.96 -7.19 15.96
CA GLN A 207 14.59 -5.85 15.48
C GLN A 207 15.82 -4.94 15.37
N GLU A 208 16.67 -4.95 16.39
CA GLU A 208 17.92 -4.17 16.41
C GLU A 208 18.90 -4.63 15.31
N ALA A 209 19.08 -5.95 15.16
CA ALA A 209 19.94 -6.52 14.12
C ALA A 209 19.47 -6.11 12.72
N LEU A 210 18.15 -6.19 12.45
CA LEU A 210 17.57 -5.75 11.18
C LEU A 210 17.75 -4.24 10.97
N GLY A 211 17.58 -3.43 12.00
CA GLY A 211 17.83 -1.99 11.93
C GLY A 211 19.28 -1.65 11.58
N LYS A 212 20.25 -2.37 12.14
CA LYS A 212 21.67 -2.22 11.83
C LYS A 212 22.06 -2.61 10.40
N MET A 213 21.23 -3.38 9.69
CA MET A 213 21.46 -3.68 8.27
C MET A 213 21.18 -2.47 7.37
N VAL A 214 20.44 -1.47 7.84
CA VAL A 214 20.16 -0.25 7.09
C VAL A 214 21.40 0.67 7.16
N PRO A 215 22.01 1.03 6.02
CA PRO A 215 23.21 1.87 6.00
C PRO A 215 23.00 3.22 6.70
N PHE A 216 21.94 3.97 6.34
CA PHE A 216 21.62 5.25 7.01
C PHE A 216 20.17 5.68 6.70
N PRO A 217 19.41 6.08 7.71
CA PRO A 217 19.70 5.99 9.16
C PRO A 217 19.72 4.53 9.61
N SER A 218 20.66 4.14 10.50
CA SER A 218 20.85 2.75 10.94
C SER A 218 19.78 2.33 11.95
N ARG A 219 18.56 2.19 11.47
CA ARG A 219 17.36 1.78 12.22
C ARG A 219 16.27 1.32 11.27
N LEU A 220 15.21 0.76 11.83
CA LEU A 220 13.98 0.50 11.08
C LEU A 220 13.34 1.81 10.59
N GLY A 221 12.74 1.77 9.41
CA GLY A 221 11.89 2.85 8.92
C GLY A 221 10.60 2.94 9.75
N LYS A 222 10.09 4.15 9.94
CA LYS A 222 8.84 4.38 10.69
C LYS A 222 7.65 4.53 9.74
N PRO A 223 6.45 4.04 10.10
CA PRO A 223 5.25 4.24 9.28
C PRO A 223 5.00 5.71 8.88
N ALA A 224 5.34 6.66 9.74
CA ALA A 224 5.24 8.08 9.44
C ALA A 224 6.15 8.54 8.28
N GLU A 225 7.32 7.91 8.09
CA GLU A 225 8.23 8.24 6.98
C GLU A 225 7.67 7.73 5.63
N TYR A 226 7.02 6.57 5.64
CA TYR A 226 6.27 6.08 4.50
C TYR A 226 5.09 7.01 4.17
N ALA A 227 4.31 7.38 5.17
CA ALA A 227 3.16 8.28 5.03
C ALA A 227 3.56 9.66 4.51
N ALA A 228 4.70 10.21 4.93
CA ALA A 228 5.24 11.47 4.42
C ALA A 228 5.57 11.40 2.92
N LEU A 229 6.10 10.26 2.44
CA LEU A 229 6.34 10.07 1.01
C LEU A 229 5.01 9.92 0.25
N VAL A 230 4.01 9.23 0.79
CA VAL A 230 2.66 9.18 0.21
C VAL A 230 2.09 10.60 0.06
N GLN A 231 2.16 11.42 1.11
CA GLN A 231 1.70 12.82 1.04
C GLN A 231 2.47 13.60 -0.04
N HIS A 232 3.79 13.48 -0.09
CA HIS A 232 4.58 14.13 -1.12
C HIS A 232 4.18 13.71 -2.54
N ILE A 233 3.92 12.43 -2.77
CA ILE A 233 3.42 11.93 -4.06
C ILE A 233 2.06 12.53 -4.40
N VAL A 234 1.15 12.63 -3.42
CA VAL A 234 -0.16 13.26 -3.61
C VAL A 234 -0.01 14.71 -4.07
N GLU A 235 0.87 15.47 -3.43
CA GLU A 235 1.01 16.92 -3.61
C GLU A 235 1.96 17.32 -4.74
N ASN A 236 2.76 16.39 -5.27
CA ASN A 236 3.68 16.63 -6.38
C ASN A 236 3.16 16.06 -7.70
N PRO A 237 2.50 16.86 -8.56
CA PRO A 237 1.83 16.38 -9.77
C PRO A 237 2.79 15.85 -10.85
N MET A 238 4.09 16.12 -10.75
CA MET A 238 5.08 15.62 -11.72
C MET A 238 5.49 14.16 -11.47
N LEU A 239 5.20 13.62 -10.28
CA LEU A 239 5.47 12.23 -9.95
C LEU A 239 4.39 11.32 -10.55
N ASN A 240 4.74 10.56 -11.60
CA ASN A 240 3.84 9.63 -12.26
C ASN A 240 4.62 8.50 -12.96
N GLY A 241 4.18 7.25 -12.78
CA GLY A 241 4.72 6.09 -13.48
C GLY A 241 6.05 5.55 -12.92
N GLU A 242 6.49 5.99 -11.74
CA GLU A 242 7.80 5.65 -11.19
C GLU A 242 7.69 4.82 -9.90
N VAL A 243 8.78 4.13 -9.58
CA VAL A 243 8.95 3.34 -8.36
C VAL A 243 10.05 3.97 -7.50
N ILE A 244 9.70 4.39 -6.29
CA ILE A 244 10.64 5.01 -5.35
C ILE A 244 11.02 4.01 -4.26
N ARG A 245 12.31 3.64 -4.18
CA ARG A 245 12.84 2.89 -3.03
C ARG A 245 12.92 3.81 -1.81
N LEU A 246 12.26 3.41 -0.72
CA LEU A 246 12.32 4.10 0.57
C LEU A 246 12.94 3.14 1.58
N ASP A 247 14.27 3.06 1.63
CA ASP A 247 14.97 1.91 2.21
C ASP A 247 16.27 2.23 2.95
N GLY A 248 16.65 3.50 3.11
CA GLY A 248 17.91 3.88 3.75
C GLY A 248 19.16 3.30 3.07
N ALA A 249 19.08 3.06 1.76
CA ALA A 249 20.12 2.46 0.92
C ALA A 249 20.41 0.98 1.21
N ILE A 250 19.51 0.25 1.90
CA ILE A 250 19.70 -1.19 2.12
C ILE A 250 19.65 -1.98 0.81
N ARG A 251 20.50 -3.00 0.73
CA ARG A 251 20.40 -4.08 -0.24
C ARG A 251 20.36 -5.39 0.56
N MET A 252 19.27 -6.12 0.40
CA MET A 252 19.02 -7.29 1.25
C MET A 252 20.06 -8.39 0.95
N GLN A 253 20.63 -8.94 2.01
CA GLN A 253 21.48 -10.12 1.91
C GLN A 253 20.62 -11.35 1.55
N PRO A 254 21.20 -12.43 0.98
CA PRO A 254 20.45 -13.65 0.62
C PRO A 254 19.72 -14.32 1.81
N LYS A 255 20.20 -14.07 3.03
CA LYS A 255 19.62 -14.54 4.30
C LYS A 255 19.53 -13.38 5.27
#